data_fe81a3b67226e9aa44c4ada9408fc2b6
#
_entry.id   fe81a3b67226e9aa44c4ada9408fc2b6
#
_cell.length_a   1.000
_cell.length_b   1.000
_cell.length_c   1.000
_cell.angle_alpha   90.00
_cell.angle_beta   90.00
_cell.angle_gamma   90.00
#
_symmetry.space_group_name_H-M   'P 1'
#
loop_
_entity.id
_entity.type
_entity.pdbx_description
1 polymer ?
#
loop_
_entity_poly.entity_id
_entity_poly.type
_entity_poly.pdbx_seq_one_letter_code
_entity_poly.pdbx_strand_id
1 'polypeptide(L)'
;MSVLNAETPWGALEIADAHVHFFSPAFFNALATQKPDAHDAEGVTKLLGWDNPTSPEALAYRWAGELDRHNVQRAMLIASIPNDTHSVGAAIEKYPSRFSAVYMANPLLPSPDMRLETAIREDRVNGIFLFPAMHHYSMHDPKVRALIQVLAGHPHSLVYVHCGVLSLGFRKKLGLPSPFDMRYSNPMDLHELASSFPRVNFVIPHFGAGYLREALMVADLCPNVYLDTSSSNGWTKYLTMQTSLEGVFRNVLNVLGPKRLLFGSDSSFFPQFD
;
A
#
# COMPACT_ATOMS: atom_id res chain seq x y z
N MET A 1 14.80 -18.66 -14.92
CA MET A 1 13.64 -18.91 -14.05
C MET A 1 12.45 -19.17 -14.94
N SER A 2 11.67 -20.22 -14.68
CA SER A 2 10.39 -20.42 -15.35
C SER A 2 9.45 -19.27 -15.01
N VAL A 3 8.77 -18.73 -16.00
CA VAL A 3 7.73 -17.71 -15.76
C VAL A 3 6.57 -18.41 -15.04
N LEU A 4 6.17 -17.88 -13.89
CA LEU A 4 4.99 -18.34 -13.16
C LEU A 4 3.76 -17.74 -13.84
N ASN A 5 2.89 -18.59 -14.34
CA ASN A 5 1.64 -18.18 -14.95
C ASN A 5 0.46 -18.75 -14.16
N ALA A 6 -0.54 -17.94 -13.91
CA ALA A 6 -1.82 -18.39 -13.40
C ALA A 6 -2.70 -18.84 -14.56
N GLU A 7 -3.21 -20.06 -14.48
CA GLU A 7 -4.23 -20.54 -15.43
C GLU A 7 -5.55 -19.85 -15.15
N THR A 8 -6.11 -19.22 -16.18
CA THR A 8 -7.38 -18.50 -16.11
C THR A 8 -8.32 -18.94 -17.24
N PRO A 9 -9.63 -18.61 -17.18
CA PRO A 9 -10.54 -18.87 -18.30
C PRO A 9 -10.11 -18.19 -19.61
N TRP A 10 -9.20 -17.23 -19.58
CA TRP A 10 -8.66 -16.52 -20.75
C TRP A 10 -7.25 -16.95 -21.11
N GLY A 11 -6.77 -18.05 -20.54
CA GLY A 11 -5.42 -18.59 -20.73
C GLY A 11 -4.46 -18.30 -19.59
N ALA A 12 -3.20 -18.65 -19.78
CA ALA A 12 -2.14 -18.44 -18.80
C ALA A 12 -1.76 -16.95 -18.73
N LEU A 13 -1.88 -16.35 -17.55
CA LEU A 13 -1.57 -14.94 -17.31
C LEU A 13 -0.43 -14.79 -16.31
N GLU A 14 0.46 -13.84 -16.58
CA GLU A 14 1.48 -13.37 -15.63
C GLU A 14 0.83 -12.36 -14.69
N ILE A 15 0.79 -12.69 -13.38
CA ILE A 15 0.15 -11.85 -12.36
C ILE A 15 1.22 -11.09 -11.56
N ALA A 16 1.01 -9.79 -11.38
CA ALA A 16 1.75 -8.96 -10.43
C ALA A 16 0.78 -8.36 -9.40
N ASP A 17 1.07 -8.52 -8.12
CA ASP A 17 0.29 -7.92 -7.03
C ASP A 17 0.88 -6.55 -6.67
N ALA A 18 0.13 -5.49 -6.91
CA ALA A 18 0.57 -4.12 -6.69
C ALA A 18 0.42 -3.64 -5.24
N HIS A 19 -0.12 -4.47 -4.32
CA HIS A 19 -0.41 -4.01 -2.97
C HIS A 19 -0.36 -5.15 -1.96
N VAL A 20 0.80 -5.33 -1.32
CA VAL A 20 0.96 -6.28 -0.22
C VAL A 20 1.70 -5.64 0.95
N HIS A 21 1.23 -5.91 2.18
CA HIS A 21 1.83 -5.39 3.39
C HIS A 21 2.98 -6.27 3.88
N PHE A 22 4.18 -5.66 4.01
CA PHE A 22 5.35 -6.33 4.54
C PHE A 22 5.50 -6.04 6.04
N PHE A 23 4.82 -6.84 6.87
CA PHE A 23 4.86 -6.71 8.33
C PHE A 23 6.13 -7.32 8.90
N SER A 24 7.18 -6.53 8.89
CA SER A 24 8.52 -6.87 9.35
C SER A 24 8.62 -7.07 10.87
N PRO A 25 9.73 -7.60 11.40
CA PRO A 25 9.99 -7.57 12.83
C PRO A 25 9.92 -6.15 13.44
N ALA A 26 10.37 -5.13 12.70
CA ALA A 26 10.27 -3.74 13.14
C ALA A 26 8.82 -3.26 13.30
N PHE A 27 7.91 -3.72 12.43
CA PHE A 27 6.48 -3.43 12.56
C PHE A 27 5.90 -3.99 13.87
N PHE A 28 6.20 -5.25 14.21
CA PHE A 28 5.69 -5.85 15.45
C PHE A 28 6.33 -5.26 16.70
N ASN A 29 7.60 -4.90 16.65
CA ASN A 29 8.25 -4.15 17.72
C ASN A 29 7.58 -2.78 17.95
N ALA A 30 7.25 -2.06 16.88
CA ALA A 30 6.53 -0.79 16.99
C ALA A 30 5.11 -0.95 17.56
N LEU A 31 4.43 -2.07 17.30
CA LEU A 31 3.15 -2.38 17.95
C LEU A 31 3.32 -2.73 19.43
N ALA A 32 4.37 -3.46 19.79
CA ALA A 32 4.65 -3.82 21.18
C ALA A 32 4.87 -2.57 22.06
N THR A 33 5.52 -1.52 21.54
CA THR A 33 5.66 -0.26 22.28
C THR A 33 4.32 0.41 22.60
N GLN A 34 3.27 0.14 21.81
CA GLN A 34 1.91 0.66 22.01
C GLN A 34 1.03 -0.27 22.86
N LYS A 35 1.48 -1.50 23.11
CA LYS A 35 0.77 -2.56 23.83
C LYS A 35 1.68 -3.16 24.93
N PRO A 36 1.91 -2.43 26.04
CA PRO A 36 2.89 -2.82 27.07
C PRO A 36 2.69 -4.21 27.67
N ASP A 37 1.45 -4.67 27.77
CA ASP A 37 1.10 -6.00 28.26
C ASP A 37 1.42 -7.15 27.27
N ALA A 38 1.80 -6.85 26.04
CA ALA A 38 2.35 -7.82 25.10
C ALA A 38 3.86 -8.06 25.29
N HIS A 39 4.54 -7.17 26.02
CA HIS A 39 5.97 -7.17 26.32
C HIS A 39 6.89 -6.96 25.11
N ASP A 40 6.70 -7.71 24.01
CA ASP A 40 7.54 -7.70 22.80
C ASP A 40 6.74 -8.05 21.54
N ALA A 41 7.45 -8.17 20.41
CA ALA A 41 6.88 -8.54 19.12
C ALA A 41 6.24 -9.95 19.12
N GLU A 42 6.84 -10.90 19.85
CA GLU A 42 6.30 -12.27 19.97
C GLU A 42 4.97 -12.26 20.72
N GLY A 43 4.88 -11.49 21.82
CA GLY A 43 3.61 -11.32 22.54
C GLY A 43 2.52 -10.68 21.67
N VAL A 44 2.87 -9.70 20.84
CA VAL A 44 1.92 -9.08 19.89
C VAL A 44 1.44 -10.08 18.85
N THR A 45 2.33 -10.83 18.22
CA THR A 45 1.97 -11.82 17.19
C THR A 45 1.14 -12.96 17.79
N LYS A 46 1.44 -13.39 19.02
CA LYS A 46 0.64 -14.39 19.76
C LYS A 46 -0.77 -13.88 20.03
N LEU A 47 -0.95 -12.63 20.47
CA LEU A 47 -2.27 -12.02 20.67
C LEU A 47 -3.07 -11.92 19.37
N LEU A 48 -2.39 -11.69 18.25
CA LEU A 48 -3.00 -11.63 16.93
C LEU A 48 -3.29 -13.04 16.36
N GLY A 49 -2.66 -14.09 16.85
CA GLY A 49 -2.65 -15.41 16.26
C GLY A 49 -1.87 -15.44 14.94
N TRP A 50 -0.81 -14.66 14.86
CA TRP A 50 0.04 -14.51 13.69
C TRP A 50 1.43 -15.08 13.94
N ASP A 51 2.11 -15.49 12.88
CA ASP A 51 3.51 -15.91 12.99
C ASP A 51 4.43 -14.71 13.20
N ASN A 52 5.43 -14.88 14.04
CA ASN A 52 6.44 -13.84 14.26
C ASN A 52 7.56 -13.99 13.22
N PRO A 53 7.77 -13.04 12.31
CA PRO A 53 8.90 -13.08 11.40
C PRO A 53 10.21 -12.85 12.17
N THR A 54 11.20 -13.73 11.98
CA THR A 54 12.48 -13.67 12.71
C THR A 54 13.45 -12.64 12.11
N SER A 55 13.34 -12.39 10.80
CA SER A 55 14.11 -11.37 10.09
C SER A 55 13.39 -10.91 8.82
N PRO A 56 13.77 -9.76 8.23
CA PRO A 56 13.28 -9.34 6.92
C PRO A 56 13.50 -10.37 5.82
N GLU A 57 14.67 -11.05 5.81
CA GLU A 57 15.01 -12.06 4.80
C GLU A 57 14.18 -13.34 4.96
N ALA A 58 13.89 -13.73 6.21
CA ALA A 58 13.01 -14.87 6.49
C ALA A 58 11.57 -14.56 6.02
N LEU A 59 11.08 -13.35 6.28
CA LEU A 59 9.79 -12.90 5.79
C LEU A 59 9.75 -12.83 4.26
N ALA A 60 10.82 -12.32 3.62
CA ALA A 60 10.93 -12.29 2.15
C ALA A 60 10.93 -13.70 1.54
N TYR A 61 11.61 -14.65 2.18
CA TYR A 61 11.57 -16.06 1.75
C TYR A 61 10.13 -16.63 1.81
N ARG A 62 9.43 -16.37 2.90
CA ARG A 62 8.03 -16.77 3.07
C ARG A 62 7.14 -16.15 1.98
N TRP A 63 7.31 -14.83 1.72
CA TRP A 63 6.58 -14.14 0.67
C TRP A 63 6.85 -14.74 -0.72
N ALA A 64 8.09 -15.05 -1.05
CA ALA A 64 8.41 -15.69 -2.32
C ALA A 64 7.69 -17.05 -2.45
N GLY A 65 7.68 -17.85 -1.37
CA GLY A 65 6.96 -19.13 -1.34
C GLY A 65 5.43 -18.98 -1.49
N GLU A 66 4.83 -17.94 -0.91
CA GLU A 66 3.39 -17.67 -1.10
C GLU A 66 3.07 -17.20 -2.52
N LEU A 67 3.91 -16.35 -3.10
CA LEU A 67 3.76 -15.97 -4.50
C LEU A 67 3.83 -17.19 -5.42
N ASP A 68 4.76 -18.14 -5.16
CA ASP A 68 4.88 -19.38 -5.93
C ASP A 68 3.62 -20.25 -5.78
N ARG A 69 3.10 -20.39 -4.55
CA ARG A 69 1.88 -21.16 -4.26
C ARG A 69 0.67 -20.65 -5.01
N HIS A 70 0.58 -19.34 -5.21
CA HIS A 70 -0.55 -18.68 -5.88
C HIS A 70 -0.28 -18.31 -7.34
N ASN A 71 0.85 -18.76 -7.91
CA ASN A 71 1.27 -18.42 -9.28
C ASN A 71 1.34 -16.90 -9.54
N VAL A 72 1.73 -16.13 -8.53
CA VAL A 72 1.95 -14.69 -8.65
C VAL A 72 3.42 -14.44 -8.95
N GLN A 73 3.71 -13.75 -10.03
CA GLN A 73 5.08 -13.53 -10.51
C GLN A 73 5.83 -12.51 -9.67
N ARG A 74 5.19 -11.42 -9.28
CA ARG A 74 5.82 -10.29 -8.59
C ARG A 74 4.87 -9.66 -7.59
N ALA A 75 5.44 -8.98 -6.59
CA ALA A 75 4.66 -8.16 -5.67
C ALA A 75 5.33 -6.81 -5.38
N MET A 76 4.50 -5.79 -5.17
CA MET A 76 4.89 -4.51 -4.59
C MET A 76 4.73 -4.60 -3.08
N LEU A 77 5.85 -4.62 -2.35
CA LEU A 77 5.87 -4.66 -0.90
C LEU A 77 5.66 -3.25 -0.32
N ILE A 78 4.85 -3.16 0.73
CA ILE A 78 4.62 -1.94 1.47
C ILE A 78 5.22 -2.09 2.87
N ALA A 79 6.31 -1.38 3.15
CA ALA A 79 6.81 -1.25 4.52
C ALA A 79 5.79 -0.45 5.33
N SER A 80 5.17 -1.09 6.33
CA SER A 80 3.91 -0.65 6.95
C SER A 80 4.09 0.19 8.22
N ILE A 81 5.30 0.68 8.45
CA ILE A 81 5.61 1.72 9.45
C ILE A 81 6.57 2.75 8.86
N PRO A 82 6.52 4.00 9.33
CA PRO A 82 7.47 5.00 8.90
C PRO A 82 8.92 4.58 9.18
N ASN A 83 9.80 4.80 8.21
CA ASN A 83 11.25 4.56 8.28
C ASN A 83 11.72 3.10 8.27
N ASP A 84 10.86 2.12 8.04
CA ASP A 84 11.27 0.71 7.89
C ASP A 84 11.60 0.36 6.44
N THR A 85 12.43 1.17 5.80
CA THR A 85 12.84 0.95 4.40
C THR A 85 13.83 -0.20 4.27
N HIS A 86 14.68 -0.39 5.28
CA HIS A 86 15.67 -1.45 5.29
C HIS A 86 15.07 -2.87 5.19
N SER A 87 13.94 -3.10 5.83
CA SER A 87 13.27 -4.42 5.78
C SER A 87 12.83 -4.79 4.36
N VAL A 88 12.26 -3.85 3.62
CA VAL A 88 11.88 -4.10 2.21
C VAL A 88 13.08 -4.08 1.28
N GLY A 89 14.10 -3.28 1.59
CA GLY A 89 15.39 -3.28 0.89
C GLY A 89 16.06 -4.66 0.92
N ALA A 90 16.11 -5.30 2.10
CA ALA A 90 16.61 -6.67 2.26
C ALA A 90 15.82 -7.69 1.44
N ALA A 91 14.49 -7.51 1.33
CA ALA A 91 13.64 -8.37 0.51
C ALA A 91 13.94 -8.20 -0.99
N ILE A 92 14.11 -6.95 -1.47
CA ILE A 92 14.48 -6.65 -2.86
C ILE A 92 15.86 -7.20 -3.19
N GLU A 93 16.82 -7.03 -2.29
CA GLU A 93 18.18 -7.56 -2.48
C GLU A 93 18.16 -9.08 -2.65
N LYS A 94 17.41 -9.77 -1.82
CA LYS A 94 17.29 -11.24 -1.85
C LYS A 94 16.56 -11.77 -3.07
N TYR A 95 15.52 -11.05 -3.54
CA TYR A 95 14.65 -11.47 -4.64
C TYR A 95 14.35 -10.32 -5.61
N PRO A 96 15.36 -9.78 -6.32
CA PRO A 96 15.22 -8.55 -7.11
C PRO A 96 14.28 -8.67 -8.31
N SER A 97 14.00 -9.88 -8.79
CA SER A 97 13.04 -10.12 -9.87
C SER A 97 11.60 -10.33 -9.37
N ARG A 98 11.41 -10.47 -8.05
CA ARG A 98 10.11 -10.79 -7.45
C ARG A 98 9.51 -9.61 -6.69
N PHE A 99 10.33 -8.75 -6.12
CA PHE A 99 9.88 -7.67 -5.26
C PHE A 99 10.30 -6.30 -5.78
N SER A 100 9.36 -5.38 -5.67
CA SER A 100 9.56 -3.94 -5.66
C SER A 100 8.99 -3.42 -4.34
N ALA A 101 9.30 -2.19 -3.93
CA ALA A 101 8.76 -1.69 -2.68
C ALA A 101 8.43 -0.20 -2.70
N VAL A 102 7.46 0.14 -1.89
CA VAL A 102 7.21 1.47 -1.36
C VAL A 102 7.22 1.40 0.18
N TYR A 103 7.41 2.53 0.85
CA TYR A 103 7.32 2.56 2.30
C TYR A 103 6.33 3.61 2.79
N MET A 104 5.78 3.39 3.97
CA MET A 104 4.93 4.36 4.64
C MET A 104 5.73 5.60 4.99
N ALA A 105 5.48 6.71 4.31
CA ALA A 105 6.11 7.99 4.57
C ALA A 105 5.21 8.88 5.44
N ASN A 106 5.80 9.49 6.46
CA ASN A 106 5.13 10.53 7.22
C ASN A 106 5.86 11.87 7.01
N PRO A 107 5.27 12.82 6.26
CA PRO A 107 5.89 14.10 5.96
C PRO A 107 6.10 14.99 7.18
N LEU A 108 5.44 14.70 8.30
CA LEU A 108 5.59 15.47 9.54
C LEU A 108 6.83 15.08 10.36
N LEU A 109 7.47 13.95 10.03
CA LEU A 109 8.72 13.54 10.68
C LEU A 109 9.90 14.45 10.26
N PRO A 110 10.99 14.50 11.04
CA PRO A 110 12.19 15.26 10.67
C PRO A 110 12.80 14.79 9.36
N SER A 111 13.20 15.73 8.49
CA SER A 111 13.92 15.50 7.23
C SER A 111 13.32 14.41 6.34
N PRO A 112 12.01 14.49 5.99
CA PRO A 112 11.34 13.43 5.26
C PRO A 112 11.88 13.26 3.83
N ASP A 113 12.33 14.33 3.19
CA ASP A 113 12.98 14.40 1.89
C ASP A 113 14.33 13.66 1.87
N MET A 114 15.21 13.94 2.82
CA MET A 114 16.50 13.25 2.96
C MET A 114 16.32 11.75 3.23
N ARG A 115 15.32 11.38 4.03
CA ARG A 115 14.99 9.97 4.28
C ARG A 115 14.54 9.27 3.00
N LEU A 116 13.72 9.94 2.20
CA LEU A 116 13.26 9.40 0.93
C LEU A 116 14.41 9.21 -0.06
N GLU A 117 15.30 10.20 -0.20
CA GLU A 117 16.48 10.08 -1.05
C GLU A 117 17.39 8.91 -0.62
N THR A 118 17.59 8.76 0.68
CA THR A 118 18.36 7.63 1.23
C THR A 118 17.68 6.29 0.92
N ALA A 119 16.37 6.18 1.14
CA ALA A 119 15.60 4.97 0.87
C ALA A 119 15.65 4.55 -0.62
N ILE A 120 15.55 5.52 -1.53
CA ILE A 120 15.67 5.25 -2.98
C ILE A 120 17.08 4.75 -3.32
N ARG A 121 18.11 5.40 -2.78
CA ARG A 121 19.52 5.10 -3.11
C ARG A 121 19.99 3.79 -2.48
N GLU A 122 19.67 3.54 -1.22
CA GLU A 122 20.24 2.46 -0.42
C GLU A 122 19.32 1.24 -0.39
N ASP A 123 18.03 1.43 -0.18
CA ASP A 123 17.05 0.36 -0.06
C ASP A 123 16.28 0.07 -1.37
N ARG A 124 16.58 0.80 -2.44
CA ARG A 124 15.99 0.63 -3.79
C ARG A 124 14.47 0.69 -3.82
N VAL A 125 13.86 1.49 -2.92
CA VAL A 125 12.42 1.68 -2.93
C VAL A 125 11.98 2.48 -4.17
N ASN A 126 10.80 2.16 -4.69
CA ASN A 126 10.25 2.79 -5.90
C ASN A 126 9.39 4.02 -5.59
N GLY A 127 9.12 4.29 -4.31
CA GLY A 127 8.26 5.40 -3.92
C GLY A 127 7.75 5.31 -2.49
N ILE A 128 6.63 5.97 -2.25
CA ILE A 128 6.05 6.12 -0.91
C ILE A 128 4.58 5.74 -0.87
N PHE A 129 4.11 5.39 0.32
CA PHE A 129 2.71 5.28 0.65
C PHE A 129 2.35 6.33 1.71
N LEU A 130 1.45 7.22 1.38
CA LEU A 130 0.96 8.30 2.22
C LEU A 130 -0.35 7.92 2.88
N PHE A 131 -0.46 8.17 4.19
CA PHE A 131 -1.65 7.95 5.00
C PHE A 131 -2.10 9.25 5.69
N PRO A 132 -2.68 10.21 4.94
CA PRO A 132 -3.01 11.52 5.48
C PRO A 132 -3.95 11.46 6.69
N ALA A 133 -4.99 10.62 6.63
CA ALA A 133 -5.95 10.43 7.72
C ALA A 133 -5.31 9.81 8.99
N MET A 134 -4.31 8.94 8.83
CA MET A 134 -3.59 8.30 9.94
C MET A 134 -2.60 9.26 10.62
N HIS A 135 -1.91 10.05 9.82
CA HIS A 135 -0.85 10.92 10.31
C HIS A 135 -1.29 12.38 10.49
N HIS A 136 -2.57 12.68 10.23
CA HIS A 136 -3.22 13.98 10.46
C HIS A 136 -2.56 15.15 9.71
N TYR A 137 -2.29 14.98 8.41
CA TYR A 137 -1.79 16.04 7.56
C TYR A 137 -2.63 16.21 6.29
N SER A 138 -2.62 17.42 5.76
CA SER A 138 -3.25 17.73 4.47
C SER A 138 -2.35 17.34 3.30
N MET A 139 -2.92 16.86 2.20
CA MET A 139 -2.18 16.69 0.93
C MET A 139 -1.66 18.02 0.36
N HIS A 140 -2.21 19.15 0.80
CA HIS A 140 -1.72 20.49 0.44
C HIS A 140 -0.55 20.99 1.31
N ASP A 141 -0.07 20.17 2.27
CA ASP A 141 1.10 20.55 3.10
C ASP A 141 2.35 20.66 2.21
N PRO A 142 3.14 21.75 2.33
CA PRO A 142 4.39 21.93 1.56
C PRO A 142 5.37 20.77 1.70
N LYS A 143 5.37 20.05 2.85
CA LYS A 143 6.22 18.88 3.07
C LYS A 143 5.82 17.69 2.19
N VAL A 144 4.51 17.50 1.93
CA VAL A 144 4.03 16.52 0.97
C VAL A 144 4.56 16.86 -0.42
N ARG A 145 4.39 18.11 -0.84
CA ARG A 145 4.90 18.58 -2.14
C ARG A 145 6.41 18.37 -2.28
N ALA A 146 7.18 18.61 -1.21
CA ALA A 146 8.63 18.38 -1.21
C ALA A 146 8.98 16.89 -1.46
N LEU A 147 8.26 15.95 -0.85
CA LEU A 147 8.43 14.51 -1.12
C LEU A 147 8.11 14.16 -2.58
N ILE A 148 7.03 14.70 -3.12
CA ILE A 148 6.67 14.48 -4.53
C ILE A 148 7.72 15.07 -5.47
N GLN A 149 8.30 16.22 -5.13
CA GLN A 149 9.38 16.86 -5.89
C GLN A 149 10.64 15.98 -5.95
N VAL A 150 11.02 15.31 -4.85
CA VAL A 150 12.12 14.33 -4.84
C VAL A 150 11.79 13.19 -5.82
N LEU A 151 10.60 12.60 -5.71
CA LEU A 151 10.17 11.51 -6.57
C LEU A 151 10.11 11.89 -8.06
N ALA A 152 9.76 13.13 -8.38
CA ALA A 152 9.73 13.62 -9.75
C ALA A 152 11.11 13.61 -10.45
N GLY A 153 12.20 13.58 -9.67
CA GLY A 153 13.57 13.41 -10.14
C GLY A 153 13.96 11.97 -10.46
N HIS A 154 13.13 10.98 -10.06
CA HIS A 154 13.42 9.56 -10.24
C HIS A 154 12.43 8.93 -11.24
N PRO A 155 12.91 8.17 -12.24
CA PRO A 155 12.02 7.49 -13.18
C PRO A 155 11.21 6.39 -12.49
N HIS A 156 9.98 6.16 -12.97
CA HIS A 156 9.08 5.11 -12.48
C HIS A 156 8.66 5.26 -11.02
N SER A 157 8.73 6.46 -10.47
CA SER A 157 8.31 6.71 -9.08
C SER A 157 6.81 6.54 -8.89
N LEU A 158 6.45 5.98 -7.72
CA LEU A 158 5.09 5.69 -7.31
C LEU A 158 4.75 6.42 -6.00
N VAL A 159 3.53 6.94 -5.93
CA VAL A 159 2.96 7.53 -4.71
C VAL A 159 1.58 6.91 -4.47
N TYR A 160 1.50 6.03 -3.51
CA TYR A 160 0.20 5.57 -3.00
C TYR A 160 -0.35 6.62 -2.04
N VAL A 161 -1.65 6.91 -2.15
CA VAL A 161 -2.34 7.82 -1.24
C VAL A 161 -3.59 7.13 -0.72
N HIS A 162 -3.58 6.73 0.55
CA HIS A 162 -4.76 6.14 1.18
C HIS A 162 -5.85 7.20 1.34
N CYS A 163 -6.95 6.96 0.65
CA CYS A 163 -8.17 7.78 0.71
C CYS A 163 -9.30 6.96 1.32
N GLY A 164 -10.36 7.67 1.77
CA GLY A 164 -11.55 7.02 2.28
C GLY A 164 -11.42 6.44 3.69
N VAL A 165 -12.25 5.45 3.98
CA VAL A 165 -12.33 4.84 5.30
C VAL A 165 -11.08 4.00 5.57
N LEU A 166 -10.42 4.27 6.70
CA LEU A 166 -9.29 3.51 7.16
C LEU A 166 -9.65 2.79 8.47
N SER A 167 -9.58 1.47 8.45
CA SER A 167 -9.86 0.63 9.63
C SER A 167 -8.85 -0.51 9.70
N LEU A 168 -8.02 -0.51 10.73
CA LEU A 168 -7.01 -1.53 10.95
C LEU A 168 -7.53 -2.59 11.95
N GLY A 169 -8.00 -3.71 11.42
CA GLY A 169 -8.61 -4.79 12.23
C GLY A 169 -7.68 -5.32 13.33
N PHE A 170 -6.38 -5.40 13.07
CA PHE A 170 -5.39 -5.84 14.05
C PHE A 170 -5.28 -4.89 15.25
N ARG A 171 -5.40 -3.57 15.06
CA ARG A 171 -5.41 -2.61 16.18
C ARG A 171 -6.61 -2.82 17.08
N LYS A 172 -7.79 -3.04 16.50
CA LYS A 172 -9.00 -3.39 17.26
C LYS A 172 -8.81 -4.68 18.05
N LYS A 173 -8.22 -5.72 17.44
CA LYS A 173 -7.93 -7.00 18.09
C LYS A 173 -6.95 -6.86 19.26
N LEU A 174 -6.00 -5.95 19.17
CA LEU A 174 -5.07 -5.60 20.24
C LEU A 174 -5.65 -4.63 21.28
N GLY A 175 -6.87 -4.12 21.09
CA GLY A 175 -7.45 -3.09 21.96
C GLY A 175 -6.77 -1.72 21.81
N LEU A 176 -6.09 -1.47 20.70
CA LEU A 176 -5.41 -0.20 20.43
C LEU A 176 -6.37 0.78 19.74
N PRO A 177 -6.28 2.08 20.07
CA PRO A 177 -7.07 3.11 19.40
C PRO A 177 -6.64 3.23 17.93
N SER A 178 -7.58 3.67 17.08
CA SER A 178 -7.33 3.99 15.69
C SER A 178 -7.71 5.46 15.44
N PRO A 179 -6.85 6.41 15.81
CA PRO A 179 -7.15 7.83 15.78
C PRO A 179 -7.01 8.41 14.36
N PHE A 180 -7.85 7.94 13.43
CA PHE A 180 -7.85 8.44 12.07
C PHE A 180 -8.76 9.67 11.94
N ASP A 181 -8.24 10.71 11.29
CA ASP A 181 -9.00 11.91 10.97
C ASP A 181 -9.45 11.88 9.50
N MET A 182 -10.72 11.54 9.29
CA MET A 182 -11.32 11.43 7.96
C MET A 182 -11.34 12.73 7.15
N ARG A 183 -11.10 13.89 7.76
CA ARG A 183 -10.96 15.17 7.05
C ARG A 183 -9.80 15.19 6.05
N TYR A 184 -8.80 14.34 6.26
CA TYR A 184 -7.62 14.20 5.42
C TYR A 184 -7.70 13.02 4.45
N SER A 185 -8.87 12.45 4.19
CA SER A 185 -9.01 11.24 3.37
C SER A 185 -9.70 11.44 2.03
N ASN A 186 -9.94 12.70 1.62
CA ASN A 186 -10.65 12.99 0.38
C ASN A 186 -9.71 12.84 -0.84
N PRO A 187 -10.02 11.97 -1.83
CA PRO A 187 -9.24 11.84 -3.06
C PRO A 187 -9.08 13.15 -3.85
N MET A 188 -10.04 14.08 -3.75
CA MET A 188 -9.98 15.37 -4.45
C MET A 188 -8.75 16.20 -4.09
N ASP A 189 -8.22 16.02 -2.88
CA ASP A 189 -7.01 16.74 -2.42
C ASP A 189 -5.74 16.32 -3.18
N LEU A 190 -5.80 15.20 -3.93
CA LEU A 190 -4.70 14.73 -4.77
C LEU A 190 -4.63 15.46 -6.13
N HIS A 191 -5.73 16.06 -6.61
CA HIS A 191 -5.83 16.60 -7.96
C HIS A 191 -4.73 17.60 -8.30
N GLU A 192 -4.45 18.54 -7.40
CA GLU A 192 -3.44 19.59 -7.63
C GLU A 192 -2.03 19.00 -7.77
N LEU A 193 -1.67 18.04 -6.90
CA LEU A 193 -0.37 17.38 -6.96
C LEU A 193 -0.23 16.52 -8.22
N ALA A 194 -1.23 15.73 -8.56
CA ALA A 194 -1.20 14.90 -9.76
C ALA A 194 -1.06 15.74 -11.04
N SER A 195 -1.77 16.86 -11.12
CA SER A 195 -1.67 17.80 -12.24
C SER A 195 -0.31 18.51 -12.31
N SER A 196 0.28 18.85 -11.15
CA SER A 196 1.57 19.53 -11.08
C SER A 196 2.76 18.60 -11.36
N PHE A 197 2.62 17.30 -11.13
CA PHE A 197 3.68 16.31 -11.27
C PHE A 197 3.31 15.19 -12.25
N PRO A 198 3.11 15.48 -13.56
CA PRO A 198 2.57 14.52 -14.53
C PRO A 198 3.49 13.31 -14.81
N ARG A 199 4.75 13.35 -14.38
CA ARG A 199 5.70 12.23 -14.51
C ARG A 199 5.74 11.31 -13.29
N VAL A 200 5.08 11.67 -12.19
CA VAL A 200 4.93 10.83 -11.00
C VAL A 200 3.61 10.09 -11.11
N ASN A 201 3.63 8.77 -10.91
CA ASN A 201 2.40 7.97 -10.90
C ASN A 201 1.81 7.94 -9.49
N PHE A 202 0.53 8.23 -9.39
CA PHE A 202 -0.22 8.16 -8.14
C PHE A 202 -1.18 6.97 -8.16
N VAL A 203 -1.32 6.30 -7.04
CA VAL A 203 -2.26 5.18 -6.87
C VAL A 203 -3.19 5.49 -5.72
N ILE A 204 -4.49 5.48 -5.97
CA ILE A 204 -5.52 5.54 -4.94
C ILE A 204 -5.97 4.09 -4.68
N PRO A 205 -5.61 3.49 -3.53
CA PRO A 205 -5.96 2.11 -3.24
C PRO A 205 -7.44 1.92 -2.93
N HIS A 206 -7.88 0.65 -2.99
CA HIS A 206 -9.22 0.22 -2.54
C HIS A 206 -10.36 0.94 -3.25
N PHE A 207 -10.18 1.32 -4.52
CA PHE A 207 -11.17 2.13 -5.25
C PHE A 207 -11.55 3.43 -4.52
N GLY A 208 -10.65 3.96 -3.66
CA GLY A 208 -10.91 5.13 -2.82
C GLY A 208 -11.68 4.82 -1.53
N ALA A 209 -11.84 3.53 -1.15
CA ALA A 209 -12.42 3.07 0.14
C ALA A 209 -13.67 3.84 0.59
N GLY A 210 -14.67 3.94 -0.27
CA GLY A 210 -15.94 4.65 -0.04
C GLY A 210 -16.08 5.98 -0.79
N TYR A 211 -14.97 6.55 -1.29
CA TYR A 211 -14.95 7.74 -2.15
C TYR A 211 -14.74 7.37 -3.64
N LEU A 212 -15.42 6.31 -4.10
CA LEU A 212 -15.27 5.82 -5.50
C LEU A 212 -15.50 6.92 -6.53
N ARG A 213 -16.55 7.73 -6.35
CA ARG A 213 -16.90 8.81 -7.28
C ARG A 213 -15.79 9.86 -7.35
N GLU A 214 -15.31 10.31 -6.20
CA GLU A 214 -14.24 11.30 -6.08
C GLU A 214 -12.92 10.77 -6.64
N ALA A 215 -12.59 9.51 -6.35
CA ALA A 215 -11.41 8.84 -6.89
C ALA A 215 -11.47 8.74 -8.43
N LEU A 216 -12.64 8.39 -8.99
CA LEU A 216 -12.84 8.36 -10.45
C LEU A 216 -12.71 9.74 -11.08
N MET A 217 -13.27 10.79 -10.45
CA MET A 217 -13.16 12.17 -10.97
C MET A 217 -11.70 12.62 -11.07
N VAL A 218 -10.90 12.36 -10.03
CA VAL A 218 -9.47 12.71 -10.04
C VAL A 218 -8.72 11.87 -11.06
N ALA A 219 -8.96 10.57 -11.10
CA ALA A 219 -8.28 9.69 -12.03
C ALA A 219 -8.65 9.96 -13.49
N ASP A 220 -9.87 10.35 -13.81
CA ASP A 220 -10.30 10.73 -15.16
C ASP A 220 -9.59 11.99 -15.65
N LEU A 221 -9.46 12.99 -14.76
CA LEU A 221 -8.80 14.26 -15.08
C LEU A 221 -7.26 14.17 -15.10
N CYS A 222 -6.66 13.23 -14.36
CA CYS A 222 -5.21 13.09 -14.21
C CYS A 222 -4.74 11.75 -14.76
N PRO A 223 -4.15 11.69 -15.98
CA PRO A 223 -3.76 10.43 -16.63
C PRO A 223 -2.67 9.64 -15.89
N ASN A 224 -2.00 10.22 -14.92
CA ASN A 224 -1.00 9.62 -14.05
C ASN A 224 -1.58 9.14 -12.69
N VAL A 225 -2.92 9.13 -12.52
CA VAL A 225 -3.58 8.58 -11.34
C VAL A 225 -4.22 7.23 -11.67
N TYR A 226 -3.92 6.22 -10.91
CA TYR A 226 -4.39 4.83 -11.02
C TYR A 226 -5.24 4.48 -9.81
N LEU A 227 -6.10 3.47 -9.95
CA LEU A 227 -6.79 2.83 -8.82
C LEU A 227 -6.24 1.41 -8.63
N ASP A 228 -6.38 0.86 -7.44
CA ASP A 228 -6.13 -0.57 -7.21
C ASP A 228 -7.36 -1.29 -6.65
N THR A 229 -7.36 -2.62 -6.79
CA THR A 229 -8.46 -3.51 -6.39
C THR A 229 -8.33 -4.03 -4.98
N SER A 230 -7.28 -3.67 -4.26
CA SER A 230 -6.95 -4.20 -2.94
C SER A 230 -8.07 -3.97 -1.91
N SER A 231 -8.06 -4.65 -0.78
CA SER A 231 -9.03 -4.54 0.31
C SER A 231 -10.06 -5.66 0.42
N SER A 232 -10.59 -5.83 1.61
CA SER A 232 -11.73 -6.73 1.90
C SER A 232 -13.08 -6.27 1.33
N ASN A 233 -13.11 -5.15 0.61
CA ASN A 233 -14.32 -4.54 0.00
C ASN A 233 -15.45 -4.18 0.98
N GLY A 234 -15.19 -4.14 2.28
CA GLY A 234 -16.16 -3.74 3.30
C GLY A 234 -16.65 -2.29 3.17
N TRP A 235 -15.95 -1.45 2.40
CA TRP A 235 -16.31 -0.07 2.09
C TRP A 235 -17.50 0.04 1.11
N THR A 236 -17.84 -1.01 0.37
CA THR A 236 -18.97 -1.00 -0.59
C THR A 236 -20.31 -0.64 0.07
N LYS A 237 -20.46 -0.92 1.37
CA LYS A 237 -21.65 -0.53 2.16
C LYS A 237 -21.87 0.99 2.26
N TYR A 238 -20.87 1.80 1.94
CA TYR A 238 -20.98 3.27 1.95
C TYR A 238 -21.40 3.84 0.58
N LEU A 239 -21.51 3.01 -0.45
CA LEU A 239 -22.01 3.45 -1.75
C LEU A 239 -23.50 3.76 -1.66
N THR A 240 -23.93 4.84 -2.29
CA THR A 240 -25.30 5.37 -2.19
C THR A 240 -26.35 4.54 -2.90
N MET A 241 -25.95 3.58 -3.73
CA MET A 241 -26.83 2.62 -4.41
C MET A 241 -26.34 1.21 -4.07
N GLN A 242 -27.23 0.23 -4.11
CA GLN A 242 -26.87 -1.19 -4.00
C GLN A 242 -26.01 -1.60 -5.21
N THR A 243 -24.76 -1.18 -5.20
CA THR A 243 -23.79 -1.48 -6.25
C THR A 243 -23.00 -2.70 -5.83
N SER A 244 -23.06 -3.76 -6.63
CA SER A 244 -22.19 -4.93 -6.45
C SER A 244 -20.74 -4.58 -6.76
N LEU A 245 -19.80 -5.39 -6.27
CA LEU A 245 -18.37 -5.25 -6.63
C LEU A 245 -18.18 -5.32 -8.15
N GLU A 246 -18.92 -6.19 -8.85
CA GLU A 246 -18.94 -6.22 -10.33
C GLU A 246 -19.35 -4.87 -10.92
N GLY A 247 -20.37 -4.22 -10.34
CA GLY A 247 -20.80 -2.89 -10.77
C GLY A 247 -19.71 -1.83 -10.57
N VAL A 248 -18.93 -1.93 -9.48
CA VAL A 248 -17.75 -1.07 -9.26
C VAL A 248 -16.72 -1.28 -10.36
N PHE A 249 -16.30 -2.54 -10.63
CA PHE A 249 -15.37 -2.85 -11.70
C PHE A 249 -15.84 -2.33 -13.06
N ARG A 250 -17.10 -2.58 -13.39
CA ARG A 250 -17.71 -2.10 -14.65
C ARG A 250 -17.62 -0.58 -14.77
N ASN A 251 -17.94 0.15 -13.71
CA ASN A 251 -17.85 1.60 -13.69
C ASN A 251 -16.42 2.10 -13.89
N VAL A 252 -15.47 1.55 -13.13
CA VAL A 252 -14.05 1.92 -13.24
C VAL A 252 -13.50 1.63 -14.63
N LEU A 253 -13.79 0.45 -15.18
CA LEU A 253 -13.32 0.08 -16.51
C LEU A 253 -13.96 0.93 -17.63
N ASN A 254 -15.19 1.36 -17.47
CA ASN A 254 -15.87 2.27 -18.42
C ASN A 254 -15.26 3.68 -18.39
N VAL A 255 -14.86 4.18 -17.22
CA VAL A 255 -14.31 5.54 -17.09
C VAL A 255 -12.82 5.57 -17.41
N LEU A 256 -12.03 4.64 -16.84
CA LEU A 256 -10.57 4.69 -16.89
C LEU A 256 -9.95 3.70 -17.90
N GLY A 257 -10.69 2.67 -18.26
CA GLY A 257 -10.15 1.54 -19.01
C GLY A 257 -9.25 0.62 -18.17
N PRO A 258 -8.86 -0.55 -18.72
CA PRO A 258 -8.14 -1.58 -17.96
C PRO A 258 -6.69 -1.20 -17.60
N LYS A 259 -6.08 -0.29 -18.33
CA LYS A 259 -4.66 0.12 -18.11
C LYS A 259 -4.44 0.99 -16.88
N ARG A 260 -5.51 1.46 -16.27
CA ARG A 260 -5.49 2.38 -15.12
C ARG A 260 -5.98 1.72 -13.83
N LEU A 261 -6.25 0.42 -13.86
CA LEU A 261 -6.64 -0.38 -12.72
C LEU A 261 -5.56 -1.43 -12.43
N LEU A 262 -5.01 -1.40 -11.24
CA LEU A 262 -3.98 -2.32 -10.78
C LEU A 262 -4.61 -3.44 -9.95
N PHE A 263 -4.15 -4.66 -10.13
CA PHE A 263 -4.48 -5.75 -9.22
C PHE A 263 -3.68 -5.59 -7.93
N GLY A 264 -4.35 -5.61 -6.80
CA GLY A 264 -3.76 -5.63 -5.47
C GLY A 264 -4.61 -6.47 -4.51
N SER A 265 -3.96 -7.26 -3.65
CA SER A 265 -4.66 -8.14 -2.71
C SER A 265 -4.84 -7.54 -1.32
N ASP A 266 -4.07 -6.54 -0.94
CA ASP A 266 -3.96 -6.03 0.45
C ASP A 266 -3.46 -7.11 1.44
N SER A 267 -2.72 -8.08 0.92
CA SER A 267 -2.29 -9.25 1.64
C SER A 267 -1.23 -8.95 2.69
N SER A 268 -1.26 -9.69 3.81
CA SER A 268 -0.24 -9.65 4.86
C SER A 268 0.32 -11.03 5.24
N PHE A 269 -0.13 -12.09 4.55
CA PHE A 269 0.19 -13.52 4.81
C PHE A 269 0.01 -14.01 6.22
N PHE A 270 -0.96 -13.49 6.90
CA PHE A 270 -1.41 -14.05 8.15
C PHE A 270 -2.69 -14.86 7.90
N PRO A 271 -3.14 -15.74 8.81
CA PRO A 271 -4.20 -16.74 8.56
C PRO A 271 -5.54 -16.28 8.00
N GLN A 272 -5.63 -15.08 7.54
CA GLN A 272 -6.82 -14.51 6.90
C GLN A 272 -6.88 -14.70 5.38
N PHE A 273 -6.01 -15.53 4.83
CA PHE A 273 -5.92 -15.82 3.40
C PHE A 273 -6.40 -17.21 3.01
N ASP A 274 -6.90 -17.98 3.95
CA ASP A 274 -7.51 -19.28 3.67
C ASP A 274 -8.94 -19.14 3.16
#